data_cea2fd5c3e89c2fb3e1dac3a8977c262
#
_entry.id   cea2fd5c3e89c2fb3e1dac3a8977c262
#
_cell.length_a   1.000
_cell.length_b   1.000
_cell.length_c   1.000
_cell.angle_alpha   90.00
_cell.angle_beta   90.00
_cell.angle_gamma   90.00
#
_symmetry.space_group_name_H-M   'P 1'
#
loop_
_entity.id
_entity.type
_entity.pdbx_description
1 polymer ?
#
loop_
_entity_poly.entity_id
_entity_poly.type
_entity_poly.pdbx_seq_one_letter_code
_entity_poly.pdbx_strand_id
1 'polypeptide(L)'
;MRWEDSRIRVVPVAGVSFRPGNVDDASFEPGSRLALVPEPENEHDPNAVAIWNQARTLQAGYVPRDVAPELEGNEQAISLWRVEGGLRVLIVPPDAWVGTPR
;
A
#
# COMPACT_ATOMS: atom_id res chain seq x y z
N MET A 1 11.49 5.62 -14.13
CA MET A 1 11.56 4.63 -13.05
C MET A 1 12.54 3.54 -13.43
N ARG A 2 13.37 3.15 -12.52
CA ARG A 2 14.38 2.12 -12.74
C ARG A 2 13.92 0.83 -12.06
N TRP A 3 13.84 -0.24 -12.82
CA TRP A 3 13.34 -1.52 -12.32
C TRP A 3 14.30 -2.17 -11.33
N GLU A 4 15.58 -1.87 -11.41
CA GLU A 4 16.56 -2.41 -10.48
C GLU A 4 16.65 -1.65 -9.14
N ASP A 5 15.84 -0.62 -8.95
CA ASP A 5 15.79 0.11 -7.68
C ASP A 5 15.14 -0.79 -6.62
N SER A 6 15.92 -1.14 -5.60
CA SER A 6 15.45 -2.03 -4.54
C SER A 6 14.36 -1.42 -3.66
N ARG A 7 14.10 -0.11 -3.80
CA ARG A 7 13.01 0.56 -3.09
C ARG A 7 11.67 0.39 -3.79
N ILE A 8 11.67 -0.18 -5.00
CA ILE A 8 10.45 -0.48 -5.75
C ILE A 8 10.03 -1.89 -5.36
N ARG A 9 8.83 -2.04 -4.82
CA ARG A 9 8.34 -3.33 -4.30
C ARG A 9 6.90 -3.57 -4.68
N VAL A 10 6.59 -4.84 -4.90
CA VAL A 10 5.22 -5.31 -5.03
C VAL A 10 4.93 -6.14 -3.79
N VAL A 11 3.93 -5.74 -3.02
CA VAL A 11 3.62 -6.40 -1.76
C VAL A 11 2.16 -6.83 -1.71
N PRO A 12 1.85 -7.92 -0.99
CA PRO A 12 0.46 -8.23 -0.66
C PRO A 12 0.01 -7.31 0.48
N VAL A 13 -1.27 -7.00 0.51
CA VAL A 13 -1.84 -6.30 1.67
C VAL A 13 -2.05 -7.33 2.78
N ALA A 14 -1.50 -7.05 3.96
CA ALA A 14 -1.67 -7.90 5.12
C ALA A 14 -2.94 -7.52 5.89
N GLY A 15 -3.57 -8.50 6.55
CA GLY A 15 -4.72 -8.23 7.41
C GLY A 15 -6.01 -7.91 6.69
N VAL A 16 -6.12 -8.20 5.40
CA VAL A 16 -7.34 -7.95 4.62
C VAL A 16 -8.55 -8.62 5.24
N SER A 17 -8.37 -9.80 5.82
CA SER A 17 -9.48 -10.56 6.41
C SER A 17 -10.14 -9.87 7.60
N PHE A 18 -9.49 -8.88 8.20
CA PHE A 18 -10.09 -8.12 9.30
C PHE A 18 -11.07 -7.06 8.79
N ARG A 19 -11.07 -6.79 7.49
CA ARG A 19 -11.96 -5.82 6.85
C ARG A 19 -12.47 -6.41 5.54
N PRO A 20 -13.29 -7.49 5.64
CA PRO A 20 -13.74 -8.20 4.43
C PRO A 20 -14.51 -7.26 3.51
N GLY A 21 -14.21 -7.36 2.23
CA GLY A 21 -14.92 -6.59 1.21
C GLY A 21 -14.38 -5.20 0.95
N ASN A 22 -13.54 -4.63 1.82
CA ASN A 22 -13.03 -3.28 1.59
C ASN A 22 -12.22 -3.18 0.29
N VAL A 23 -11.39 -4.18 0.00
CA VAL A 23 -10.56 -4.17 -1.21
C VAL A 23 -11.36 -4.29 -2.50
N ASP A 24 -12.64 -4.64 -2.41
CA ASP A 24 -13.51 -4.73 -3.57
C ASP A 24 -14.09 -3.37 -3.98
N ASP A 25 -13.91 -2.35 -3.13
CA ASP A 25 -14.38 -1.02 -3.44
C ASP A 25 -13.65 -0.44 -4.67
N ALA A 26 -14.35 0.42 -5.41
CA ALA A 26 -13.80 1.04 -6.62
C ALA A 26 -12.53 1.84 -6.34
N SER A 27 -12.37 2.37 -5.13
CA SER A 27 -11.19 3.14 -4.76
C SER A 27 -9.91 2.30 -4.71
N PHE A 28 -10.03 0.96 -4.79
CA PHE A 28 -8.89 0.05 -4.82
C PHE A 28 -8.71 -0.62 -6.18
N GLU A 29 -9.36 -0.13 -7.23
CA GLU A 29 -9.16 -0.66 -8.57
C GLU A 29 -7.71 -0.50 -9.04
N PRO A 30 -7.23 -1.39 -9.93
CA PRO A 30 -5.87 -1.29 -10.46
C PRO A 30 -5.58 0.10 -11.00
N GLY A 31 -4.42 0.64 -10.63
CA GLY A 31 -4.01 1.98 -10.99
C GLY A 31 -4.40 3.07 -10.00
N SER A 32 -5.27 2.77 -9.04
CA SER A 32 -5.67 3.76 -8.04
C SER A 32 -4.53 4.07 -7.10
N ARG A 33 -4.37 5.36 -6.77
CA ARG A 33 -3.42 5.77 -5.74
C ARG A 33 -3.98 5.41 -4.37
N LEU A 34 -3.08 5.03 -3.48
CA LEU A 34 -3.43 4.63 -2.13
C LEU A 34 -2.64 5.48 -1.13
N ALA A 35 -3.13 5.56 0.09
CA ALA A 35 -2.44 6.29 1.16
C ALA A 35 -1.76 5.30 2.10
N LEU A 36 -0.49 5.55 2.40
CA LEU A 36 0.26 4.82 3.42
C LEU A 36 0.25 5.66 4.68
N VAL A 37 -0.31 5.11 5.75
CA VAL A 37 -0.52 5.86 7.00
C VAL A 37 0.21 5.15 8.13
N PRO A 38 1.36 5.68 8.58
CA PRO A 38 2.07 5.11 9.74
C PRO A 38 1.22 5.15 11.00
N GLU A 39 1.36 4.12 11.81
CA GLU A 39 0.65 4.01 13.09
C GLU A 39 1.65 3.81 14.23
N PRO A 40 2.42 4.85 14.59
CA PRO A 40 3.47 4.70 15.61
C PRO A 40 2.91 4.35 16.99
N GLU A 41 1.62 4.57 17.22
CA GLU A 41 0.96 4.24 18.48
C GLU A 41 0.28 2.89 18.46
N ASN A 42 0.47 2.11 17.38
CA ASN A 42 -0.11 0.77 17.29
C ASN A 42 0.48 -0.11 18.39
N GLU A 43 -0.39 -0.68 19.22
CA GLU A 43 0.03 -1.48 20.38
C GLU A 43 0.74 -2.77 20.00
N HIS A 44 0.40 -3.32 18.84
CA HIS A 44 0.96 -4.60 18.39
C HIS A 44 2.24 -4.42 17.59
N ASP A 45 2.40 -3.27 16.91
CA ASP A 45 3.56 -3.02 16.06
C ASP A 45 3.71 -1.52 15.83
N PRO A 46 4.66 -0.87 16.52
CA PRO A 46 4.88 0.57 16.33
C PRO A 46 5.39 0.94 14.94
N ASN A 47 5.84 -0.06 14.16
CA ASN A 47 6.27 0.15 12.78
C ASN A 47 5.14 -0.07 11.78
N ALA A 48 3.92 -0.36 12.24
CA ALA A 48 2.80 -0.65 11.35
C ALA A 48 2.51 0.54 10.43
N VAL A 49 2.25 0.23 9.15
CA VAL A 49 1.84 1.21 8.15
C VAL A 49 0.55 0.69 7.53
N ALA A 50 -0.53 1.41 7.75
CA ALA A 50 -1.83 1.06 7.22
C ALA A 50 -1.95 1.49 5.76
N ILE A 51 -2.68 0.70 4.98
CA ILE A 51 -2.97 1.01 3.57
C ILE A 51 -4.43 1.39 3.47
N TRP A 52 -4.66 2.64 3.08
CA TRP A 52 -5.99 3.21 2.90
C TRP A 52 -6.21 3.60 1.45
N ASN A 53 -7.46 3.77 1.05
CA ASN A 53 -7.72 4.44 -0.21
C ASN A 53 -7.21 5.88 -0.11
N GLN A 54 -7.04 6.55 -1.23
CA GLN A 54 -6.45 7.90 -1.24
C GLN A 54 -7.26 8.88 -0.39
N ALA A 55 -8.58 8.75 -0.38
CA ALA A 55 -9.46 9.62 0.40
C ALA A 55 -9.41 9.31 1.90
N ARG A 56 -8.76 8.22 2.30
CA ARG A 56 -8.66 7.75 3.69
C ARG A 56 -10.02 7.48 4.32
N THR A 57 -10.93 6.92 3.53
CA THR A 57 -12.27 6.56 3.99
C THR A 57 -12.43 5.06 4.22
N LEU A 58 -11.61 4.25 3.52
CA LEU A 58 -11.64 2.79 3.66
C LEU A 58 -10.21 2.28 3.80
N GLN A 59 -9.98 1.43 4.77
CA GLN A 59 -8.69 0.78 4.98
C GLN A 59 -8.70 -0.61 4.35
N ALA A 60 -7.69 -0.89 3.53
CA ALA A 60 -7.51 -2.22 2.95
C ALA A 60 -6.87 -3.18 3.95
N GLY A 61 -5.90 -2.70 4.69
CA GLY A 61 -5.12 -3.51 5.61
C GLY A 61 -3.80 -2.83 5.92
N TYR A 62 -2.72 -3.60 5.91
CA TYR A 62 -1.40 -3.11 6.29
C TYR A 62 -0.33 -3.54 5.30
N VAL A 63 0.75 -2.77 5.25
CA VAL A 63 2.00 -3.20 4.62
C VAL A 63 2.51 -4.43 5.39
N PRO A 64 3.05 -5.45 4.71
CA PRO A 64 3.60 -6.61 5.41
C PRO A 64 4.60 -6.19 6.48
N ARG A 65 4.60 -6.92 7.59
CA ARG A 65 5.36 -6.56 8.78
C ARG A 65 6.87 -6.48 8.53
N ASP A 66 7.38 -7.30 7.64
CA ASP A 66 8.80 -7.32 7.30
C ASP A 66 9.21 -6.18 6.37
N VAL A 67 8.24 -5.58 5.68
CA VAL A 67 8.49 -4.47 4.76
C VAL A 67 8.34 -3.12 5.45
N ALA A 68 7.37 -2.98 6.35
CA ALA A 68 7.05 -1.70 6.98
C ALA A 68 8.27 -0.98 7.59
N PRO A 69 9.19 -1.66 8.32
CA PRO A 69 10.35 -0.99 8.89
C PRO A 69 11.33 -0.43 7.86
N GLU A 70 11.26 -0.92 6.61
CA GLU A 70 12.15 -0.48 5.55
C GLU A 70 11.64 0.78 4.83
N LEU A 71 10.41 1.19 5.11
CA LEU A 71 9.84 2.38 4.49
C LEU A 71 10.35 3.65 5.18
N GLU A 72 10.52 4.71 4.38
CA GLU A 72 11.01 5.99 4.88
C GLU A 72 9.88 6.93 5.29
N GLY A 73 8.65 6.61 4.90
CA GLY A 73 7.48 7.39 5.30
C GLY A 73 6.94 8.30 4.20
N ASN A 74 7.62 8.37 3.07
CA ASN A 74 7.24 9.27 1.97
C ASN A 74 7.01 8.54 0.66
N GLU A 75 6.93 7.21 0.70
CA GLU A 75 6.70 6.42 -0.50
C GLU A 75 5.30 6.64 -1.05
N GLN A 76 5.15 6.35 -2.35
CA GLN A 76 3.87 6.33 -3.02
C GLN A 76 3.38 4.89 -3.11
N ALA A 77 2.07 4.69 -3.08
CA ALA A 77 1.46 3.38 -3.20
C ALA A 77 0.39 3.40 -4.27
N ILE A 78 0.34 2.34 -5.08
CA ILE A 78 -0.60 2.24 -6.19
C ILE A 78 -1.14 0.81 -6.19
N SER A 79 -2.46 0.68 -6.31
CA SER A 79 -3.10 -0.62 -6.45
C SER A 79 -2.71 -1.23 -7.78
N LEU A 80 -2.26 -2.47 -7.78
CA LEU A 80 -1.88 -3.19 -9.00
C LEU A 80 -2.99 -4.09 -9.51
N TRP A 81 -3.38 -5.07 -8.70
CA TRP A 81 -4.47 -5.96 -9.07
C TRP A 81 -5.03 -6.63 -7.83
N ARG A 82 -6.28 -7.05 -7.97
CA ARG A 82 -6.92 -7.85 -6.94
C ARG A 82 -6.59 -9.31 -7.15
N VAL A 83 -6.45 -10.02 -6.04
CA VAL A 83 -6.37 -11.47 -6.02
C VAL A 83 -7.52 -11.96 -5.16
N GLU A 84 -7.84 -13.25 -5.21
CA GLU A 84 -8.91 -13.79 -4.39
C GLU A 84 -8.62 -13.49 -2.92
N GLY A 85 -9.52 -12.71 -2.30
CA GLY A 85 -9.41 -12.34 -0.90
C GLY A 85 -8.31 -11.34 -0.58
N GLY A 86 -7.74 -10.64 -1.59
CA GLY A 86 -6.65 -9.73 -1.31
C GLY A 86 -6.35 -8.73 -2.41
N LEU A 87 -5.21 -8.07 -2.25
CA LEU A 87 -4.78 -6.99 -3.14
C LEU A 87 -3.25 -6.98 -3.19
N ARG A 88 -2.71 -6.72 -4.37
CA ARG A 88 -1.28 -6.45 -4.55
C ARG A 88 -1.07 -4.97 -4.76
N VAL A 89 -0.06 -4.42 -4.12
CA VAL A 89 0.21 -2.99 -4.10
C VAL A 89 1.66 -2.74 -4.52
N LEU A 90 1.85 -1.76 -5.39
CA LEU A 90 3.17 -1.27 -5.76
C LEU A 90 3.55 -0.14 -4.81
N ILE A 91 4.70 -0.26 -4.17
CA ILE A 91 5.25 0.79 -3.32
C ILE A 91 6.53 1.29 -3.95
N VAL A 92 6.62 2.58 -4.18
CA VAL A 92 7.77 3.20 -4.83
C VAL A 92 8.25 4.42 -4.05
N PRO A 93 9.54 4.76 -4.16
CA PRO A 93 10.05 5.96 -3.51
C PRO A 93 9.44 7.22 -4.13
N PRO A 94 9.45 8.35 -3.40
CA PRO A 94 8.79 9.58 -3.87
C PRO A 94 9.42 10.16 -5.12
N ASP A 95 10.69 9.86 -5.39
CA ASP A 95 11.40 10.33 -6.57
C ASP A 95 11.16 9.43 -7.79
N ALA A 96 10.52 8.29 -7.62
CA ALA A 96 10.13 7.45 -8.74
C ALA A 96 8.89 8.02 -9.38
N TRP A 97 8.92 8.18 -10.70
CA TRP A 97 7.76 8.70 -11.41
C TRP A 97 6.92 7.53 -11.90
N VAL A 98 5.67 7.49 -11.47
CA VAL A 98 4.74 6.43 -11.83
C VAL A 98 3.46 7.05 -12.33
N GLY A 99 2.98 6.58 -13.46
CA GLY A 99 1.73 7.06 -14.01
C GLY A 99 1.87 7.46 -15.46
N THR A 100 0.97 8.31 -15.94
CA THR A 100 0.92 8.70 -17.33
C THR A 100 1.99 9.73 -17.66
N PRO A 101 2.69 9.56 -18.77
CA PRO A 101 3.61 10.61 -19.24
C PRO A 101 2.85 11.91 -19.53
N ARG A 102 3.51 12.99 -19.29
CA ARG A 102 2.95 14.29 -19.64
C ARG A 102 3.34 14.70 -21.02
#